data_0199333ad37d82f5bb3ae3e3d27ee749
#
_entry.id   0199333ad37d82f5bb3ae3e3d27ee749
#
_cell.length_a   1.000
_cell.length_b   1.000
_cell.length_c   1.000
_cell.angle_alpha   90.00
_cell.angle_beta   90.00
_cell.angle_gamma   90.00
#
_symmetry.space_group_name_H-M   'P 1'
#
loop_
_entity.id
_entity.type
_entity.pdbx_description
1 polymer ?
#
loop_
_entity_poly.entity_id
_entity_poly.type
_entity_poly.pdbx_seq_one_letter_code
_entity_poly.pdbx_strand_id
1 'polypeptide(L)'
;MREAPYLQQRGRNRSITTDFRGLNLSQGIGDGEWAWMQNMDTREYPAVARRQKRVHVATLNKPNGLCATDRLCFVDGVKFYYNGFYYGDVEDSEKTLVPMGAKIAIFPDKKLFDTTTFSFTDMEQKNVSSGTVRVTLAKGDGTPYGEYTEGDTAPENPENGQLWLDTSGDAPVMKTWSEAQGLWVAETTTYVLVSATGLGQGLKALDGVTVSGLEEAGLNGDWILTDAGPDYILFTGILQKALTQAGEVRVERTCPEMDFVVEKDNRLWGCSSADHEIYCCKLGEPTNWR
;
A
#
# COMPACT_ATOMS: atom_id res chain seq x y z
N MET A 1 29.79 -16.75 86.69
CA MET A 1 29.94 -16.76 85.22
C MET A 1 28.62 -17.13 84.63
N ARG A 2 28.04 -16.27 83.83
CA ARG A 2 26.80 -16.60 83.02
C ARG A 2 27.26 -17.23 81.74
N GLU A 3 26.92 -18.50 81.51
CA GLU A 3 27.14 -19.17 80.21
C GLU A 3 26.37 -18.49 79.12
N ALA A 4 27.06 -18.21 78.00
CA ALA A 4 26.42 -17.65 76.85
C ALA A 4 25.49 -18.71 76.22
N PRO A 5 24.28 -18.33 75.74
CA PRO A 5 23.36 -19.28 75.17
C PRO A 5 23.96 -19.90 73.85
N TYR A 6 23.92 -21.23 73.80
CA TYR A 6 24.33 -21.99 72.65
C TYR A 6 23.49 -21.56 71.42
N LEU A 7 24.13 -20.95 70.45
CA LEU A 7 23.51 -20.72 69.16
C LEU A 7 23.32 -22.07 68.42
N GLN A 8 22.08 -22.53 68.33
CA GLN A 8 21.78 -23.69 67.52
C GLN A 8 22.20 -23.40 66.06
N GLN A 9 23.08 -24.20 65.50
CA GLN A 9 23.38 -24.19 64.11
C GLN A 9 22.11 -24.52 63.32
N ARG A 10 21.56 -23.54 62.58
CA ARG A 10 20.48 -23.81 61.68
C ARG A 10 20.98 -24.82 60.61
N GLY A 11 20.30 -25.97 60.54
CA GLY A 11 20.53 -26.93 59.49
C GLY A 11 20.50 -26.23 58.13
N ARG A 12 21.51 -26.42 57.32
CA ARG A 12 21.51 -25.91 55.94
C ARG A 12 20.46 -26.69 55.14
N ASN A 13 19.31 -26.08 54.89
CA ASN A 13 18.37 -26.60 53.92
C ASN A 13 18.99 -26.47 52.53
N ARG A 14 19.23 -27.57 51.84
CA ARG A 14 19.70 -27.62 50.48
C ARG A 14 18.53 -27.99 49.59
N SER A 15 18.12 -27.07 48.75
CA SER A 15 17.19 -27.32 47.64
C SER A 15 17.99 -27.53 46.36
N ILE A 16 17.65 -28.55 45.58
CA ILE A 16 18.25 -28.83 44.29
C ILE A 16 17.12 -28.70 43.27
N THR A 17 17.27 -27.75 42.35
CA THR A 17 16.38 -27.58 41.20
C THR A 17 17.10 -28.06 39.92
N THR A 18 16.53 -28.99 39.21
CA THR A 18 17.09 -29.57 38.00
C THR A 18 16.44 -29.01 36.73
N ASP A 19 15.25 -28.48 36.84
CA ASP A 19 14.48 -27.92 35.74
C ASP A 19 14.45 -26.40 35.79
N PHE A 20 15.02 -25.76 34.79
CA PHE A 20 15.02 -24.31 34.67
C PHE A 20 13.99 -23.86 33.62
N ARG A 21 12.91 -23.22 34.10
CA ARG A 21 11.74 -22.85 33.27
C ARG A 21 11.83 -21.46 32.63
N GLY A 22 12.90 -20.74 32.91
CA GLY A 22 13.16 -19.43 32.32
C GLY A 22 12.70 -18.25 33.16
N LEU A 23 12.54 -17.10 32.54
CA LEU A 23 12.18 -15.84 33.18
C LEU A 23 10.64 -15.75 33.34
N ASN A 24 10.20 -15.51 34.58
CA ASN A 24 8.82 -15.20 34.92
C ASN A 24 8.75 -13.83 35.59
N LEU A 25 8.07 -12.86 34.92
CA LEU A 25 7.88 -11.50 35.43
C LEU A 25 6.55 -11.32 36.19
N SER A 26 5.78 -12.39 36.39
CA SER A 26 4.55 -12.33 37.18
C SER A 26 4.83 -12.24 38.67
N GLN A 27 3.80 -11.91 39.47
CA GLN A 27 3.92 -11.81 40.91
C GLN A 27 4.17 -13.16 41.62
N GLY A 28 3.79 -14.28 41.00
CA GLY A 28 4.00 -15.63 41.49
C GLY A 28 5.10 -16.34 40.68
N ILE A 29 6.25 -16.60 41.32
CA ILE A 29 7.37 -17.31 40.73
C ILE A 29 7.37 -18.73 41.24
N GLY A 30 7.31 -19.72 40.35
CA GLY A 30 7.36 -21.13 40.66
C GLY A 30 8.80 -21.66 40.84
N ASP A 31 8.90 -22.89 41.35
CA ASP A 31 10.19 -23.56 41.42
C ASP A 31 10.80 -23.76 40.01
N GLY A 32 12.07 -23.37 39.86
CA GLY A 32 12.77 -23.41 38.57
C GLY A 32 12.58 -22.20 37.70
N GLU A 33 11.76 -21.22 38.07
CA GLU A 33 11.59 -19.95 37.40
C GLU A 33 12.47 -18.85 37.98
N TRP A 34 12.81 -17.86 37.21
CA TRP A 34 13.66 -16.76 37.57
C TRP A 34 12.91 -15.43 37.50
N ALA A 35 12.99 -14.61 38.54
CA ALA A 35 12.48 -13.25 38.54
C ALA A 35 13.32 -12.31 37.66
N TRP A 36 14.57 -12.64 37.46
CA TRP A 36 15.51 -11.85 36.69
C TRP A 36 16.57 -12.74 36.06
N MET A 37 16.85 -12.55 34.78
CA MET A 37 17.90 -13.26 34.04
C MET A 37 18.72 -12.28 33.22
N GLN A 38 20.04 -12.42 33.25
CA GLN A 38 20.93 -11.65 32.40
C GLN A 38 21.93 -12.57 31.69
N ASN A 39 22.05 -12.43 30.38
CA ASN A 39 22.98 -13.20 29.53
C ASN A 39 22.77 -14.73 29.61
N MET A 40 21.58 -15.18 29.95
CA MET A 40 21.17 -16.58 29.95
C MET A 40 20.15 -16.87 28.84
N ASP A 41 20.04 -18.12 28.49
CA ASP A 41 19.16 -18.62 27.41
C ASP A 41 18.59 -19.98 27.82
N THR A 42 17.31 -20.19 27.55
CA THR A 42 16.57 -21.41 27.85
C THR A 42 16.32 -22.29 26.64
N ARG A 43 16.97 -22.03 25.51
CA ARG A 43 16.81 -22.83 24.27
C ARG A 43 17.17 -24.31 24.43
N GLU A 44 18.01 -24.62 25.39
CA GLU A 44 18.42 -26.01 25.72
C GLU A 44 17.64 -26.56 26.92
N TYR A 45 16.37 -26.15 27.09
CA TYR A 45 15.52 -26.63 28.17
C TYR A 45 15.61 -28.17 28.32
N PRO A 46 15.72 -28.69 29.57
CA PRO A 46 15.56 -28.01 30.86
C PRO A 46 16.84 -27.33 31.42
N ALA A 47 17.92 -27.32 30.65
CA ALA A 47 19.16 -26.65 31.06
C ALA A 47 19.11 -25.15 30.73
N VAL A 48 19.78 -24.36 31.54
CA VAL A 48 20.03 -22.94 31.28
C VAL A 48 21.45 -22.79 30.76
N ALA A 49 21.56 -22.30 29.54
CA ALA A 49 22.81 -21.98 28.88
C ALA A 49 23.13 -20.47 28.94
N ARG A 50 24.38 -20.12 28.79
CA ARG A 50 24.73 -18.70 28.57
C ARG A 50 24.34 -18.29 27.16
N ARG A 51 23.88 -17.06 27.01
CA ARG A 51 23.63 -16.47 25.70
C ARG A 51 24.90 -16.50 24.86
N GLN A 52 24.77 -16.87 23.59
CA GLN A 52 25.87 -16.83 22.63
C GLN A 52 26.42 -15.41 22.45
N LYS A 53 27.70 -15.32 22.07
CA LYS A 53 28.35 -14.05 21.78
C LYS A 53 27.62 -13.32 20.66
N ARG A 54 27.50 -12.00 20.82
CA ARG A 54 27.16 -11.14 19.69
C ARG A 54 28.30 -11.16 18.71
N VAL A 55 27.98 -11.31 17.43
CA VAL A 55 28.95 -11.26 16.33
C VAL A 55 28.81 -9.90 15.67
N HIS A 56 29.94 -9.28 15.34
CA HIS A 56 29.95 -8.10 14.49
C HIS A 56 29.72 -8.55 13.05
N VAL A 57 28.70 -7.99 12.41
CA VAL A 57 28.27 -8.35 11.04
C VAL A 57 28.84 -7.38 10.01
N ALA A 58 28.68 -6.08 10.27
CA ALA A 58 29.16 -5.02 9.40
C ALA A 58 29.33 -3.72 10.18
N THR A 59 30.19 -2.84 9.67
CA THR A 59 30.31 -1.45 10.13
C THR A 59 29.65 -0.56 9.11
N LEU A 60 28.69 0.26 9.54
CA LEU A 60 28.02 1.25 8.71
C LEU A 60 28.61 2.63 8.98
N ASN A 61 28.65 3.49 7.97
CA ASN A 61 29.11 4.87 8.12
C ASN A 61 28.04 5.75 8.78
N LYS A 62 26.80 5.60 8.31
CA LYS A 62 25.64 6.34 8.82
C LYS A 62 24.41 5.45 8.80
N PRO A 63 24.15 4.69 9.89
CA PRO A 63 23.00 3.78 9.96
C PRO A 63 21.70 4.57 10.05
N ASN A 64 20.93 4.63 8.97
CA ASN A 64 19.68 5.36 8.87
C ASN A 64 18.43 4.46 9.01
N GLY A 65 18.56 3.14 8.91
CA GLY A 65 17.44 2.21 9.07
C GLY A 65 17.90 0.77 9.06
N LEU A 66 17.14 -0.10 9.75
CA LEU A 66 17.42 -1.52 9.83
C LEU A 66 16.12 -2.30 9.92
N CYS A 67 15.96 -3.35 9.13
CA CYS A 67 14.93 -4.36 9.37
C CYS A 67 15.46 -5.75 9.01
N ALA A 68 14.73 -6.77 9.43
CA ALA A 68 15.03 -8.15 9.08
C ALA A 68 13.76 -8.84 8.59
N THR A 69 13.88 -9.46 7.43
CA THR A 69 12.90 -10.38 6.87
C THR A 69 13.52 -11.80 6.91
N ASP A 70 13.53 -12.51 5.83
CA ASP A 70 14.40 -13.68 5.62
C ASP A 70 15.88 -13.29 5.50
N ARG A 71 16.16 -12.04 5.17
CA ARG A 71 17.49 -11.44 5.05
C ARG A 71 17.55 -10.11 5.78
N LEU A 72 18.77 -9.66 6.04
CA LEU A 72 19.03 -8.37 6.64
C LEU A 72 18.90 -7.25 5.61
N CYS A 73 18.15 -6.22 5.95
CA CYS A 73 17.97 -5.01 5.17
C CYS A 73 18.44 -3.82 6.01
N PHE A 74 19.18 -2.90 5.41
CA PHE A 74 19.64 -1.71 6.10
C PHE A 74 19.87 -0.54 5.13
N VAL A 75 19.89 0.65 5.71
CA VAL A 75 20.27 1.87 5.00
C VAL A 75 21.53 2.43 5.63
N ASP A 76 22.56 2.67 4.79
CA ASP A 76 23.81 3.34 5.18
C ASP A 76 23.95 4.66 4.39
N GLY A 77 23.73 5.77 5.08
CA GLY A 77 23.61 7.08 4.45
C GLY A 77 22.43 7.13 3.48
N VAL A 78 22.72 7.28 2.20
CA VAL A 78 21.74 7.35 1.11
C VAL A 78 21.49 6.00 0.42
N LYS A 79 22.11 4.91 0.88
CA LYS A 79 22.10 3.64 0.14
C LYS A 79 21.29 2.57 0.86
N PHE A 80 20.35 1.98 0.15
CA PHE A 80 19.58 0.82 0.62
C PHE A 80 20.25 -0.48 0.24
N TYR A 81 20.36 -1.37 1.21
CA TYR A 81 20.97 -2.69 1.06
C TYR A 81 20.00 -3.79 1.50
N TYR A 82 19.98 -4.88 0.74
CA TYR A 82 19.33 -6.13 1.09
C TYR A 82 20.30 -7.28 0.93
N ASN A 83 20.44 -8.13 1.95
CA ASN A 83 21.39 -9.24 1.98
C ASN A 83 22.84 -8.81 1.65
N GLY A 84 23.24 -7.59 2.00
CA GLY A 84 24.55 -7.03 1.75
C GLY A 84 24.77 -6.44 0.34
N PHE A 85 23.80 -6.53 -0.56
CA PHE A 85 23.86 -5.95 -1.90
C PHE A 85 23.10 -4.63 -1.95
N TYR A 86 23.64 -3.67 -2.71
CA TYR A 86 23.03 -2.38 -2.97
C TYR A 86 21.91 -2.50 -4.03
N TYR A 87 20.78 -1.82 -3.82
CA TYR A 87 19.63 -1.84 -4.73
C TYR A 87 19.12 -0.47 -5.15
N GLY A 88 19.37 0.59 -4.38
CA GLY A 88 18.90 1.91 -4.77
C GLY A 88 19.22 2.99 -3.74
N ASP A 89 18.98 4.23 -4.14
CA ASP A 89 19.24 5.40 -3.33
C ASP A 89 17.97 5.89 -2.63
N VAL A 90 18.15 6.39 -1.43
CA VAL A 90 17.16 7.02 -0.55
C VAL A 90 17.71 8.37 -0.08
N GLU A 91 16.87 9.20 0.51
CA GLU A 91 17.33 10.44 1.14
C GLU A 91 18.18 10.17 2.40
N ASP A 92 19.06 11.09 2.74
CA ASP A 92 19.95 10.95 3.91
C ASP A 92 19.24 11.37 5.21
N SER A 93 18.28 10.54 5.65
CA SER A 93 17.50 10.73 6.86
C SER A 93 17.19 9.39 7.53
N GLU A 94 16.71 9.41 8.77
CA GLU A 94 16.21 8.21 9.45
C GLU A 94 15.08 7.55 8.66
N LYS A 95 15.10 6.21 8.57
CA LYS A 95 14.15 5.42 7.79
C LYS A 95 13.38 4.44 8.67
N THR A 96 12.09 4.36 8.39
CA THR A 96 11.24 3.26 8.83
C THR A 96 11.11 2.26 7.69
N LEU A 97 11.68 1.07 7.87
CA LEU A 97 11.60 -0.03 6.92
C LEU A 97 10.50 -0.98 7.36
N VAL A 98 9.44 -1.09 6.57
CA VAL A 98 8.25 -1.89 6.93
C VAL A 98 8.09 -3.06 5.97
N PRO A 99 8.40 -4.29 6.40
CA PRO A 99 8.17 -5.48 5.59
C PRO A 99 6.66 -5.77 5.48
N MET A 100 6.19 -6.07 4.27
CA MET A 100 4.85 -6.55 3.97
C MET A 100 4.91 -7.66 2.92
N GLY A 101 4.81 -8.92 3.34
CA GLY A 101 5.04 -10.07 2.47
C GLY A 101 6.43 -10.05 1.86
N ALA A 102 6.52 -10.12 0.52
CA ALA A 102 7.78 -10.02 -0.22
C ALA A 102 8.25 -8.58 -0.46
N LYS A 103 7.52 -7.59 0.01
CA LYS A 103 7.82 -6.18 -0.23
C LYS A 103 8.32 -5.50 1.04
N ILE A 104 9.20 -4.52 0.87
CA ILE A 104 9.71 -3.67 1.96
C ILE A 104 9.42 -2.23 1.59
N ALA A 105 8.52 -1.59 2.33
CA ALA A 105 8.22 -0.17 2.18
C ALA A 105 9.22 0.66 2.98
N ILE A 106 9.69 1.76 2.41
CA ILE A 106 10.74 2.62 2.96
C ILE A 106 10.18 4.03 3.13
N PHE A 107 10.01 4.46 4.37
CA PHE A 107 9.51 5.78 4.72
C PHE A 107 10.61 6.64 5.38
N PRO A 108 10.56 7.97 5.22
CA PRO A 108 9.54 8.78 4.54
C PRO A 108 9.67 8.83 3.01
N ASP A 109 10.68 8.23 2.40
CA ASP A 109 11.00 8.33 0.97
C ASP A 109 9.93 7.75 0.04
N LYS A 110 8.95 7.00 0.58
CA LYS A 110 7.87 6.36 -0.19
C LYS A 110 8.41 5.47 -1.31
N LYS A 111 9.47 4.73 -0.99
CA LYS A 111 10.08 3.74 -1.88
C LYS A 111 9.61 2.34 -1.54
N LEU A 112 9.62 1.46 -2.54
CA LEU A 112 9.24 0.06 -2.39
C LEU A 112 10.32 -0.83 -2.97
N PHE A 113 10.79 -1.78 -2.17
CA PHE A 113 11.68 -2.84 -2.62
C PHE A 113 10.93 -4.17 -2.63
N ASP A 114 10.96 -4.90 -3.75
CA ASP A 114 10.39 -6.24 -3.89
C ASP A 114 11.51 -7.28 -3.82
N THR A 115 11.47 -8.14 -2.80
CA THR A 115 12.50 -9.15 -2.55
C THR A 115 12.46 -10.33 -3.53
N THR A 116 11.38 -10.46 -4.32
CA THR A 116 11.22 -11.52 -5.32
C THR A 116 11.81 -11.12 -6.67
N THR A 117 11.51 -9.89 -7.09
CA THR A 117 11.97 -9.34 -8.38
C THR A 117 13.24 -8.51 -8.26
N PHE A 118 13.61 -8.16 -7.01
CA PHE A 118 14.71 -7.23 -6.69
C PHE A 118 14.53 -5.84 -7.31
N SER A 119 13.27 -5.46 -7.58
CA SER A 119 12.96 -4.14 -8.10
C SER A 119 12.91 -3.11 -6.97
N PHE A 120 13.43 -1.92 -7.24
CA PHE A 120 13.41 -0.77 -6.34
C PHE A 120 12.67 0.37 -7.04
N THR A 121 11.50 0.74 -6.56
CA THR A 121 10.56 1.64 -7.24
C THR A 121 9.97 2.67 -6.29
N ASP A 122 9.38 3.73 -6.85
CA ASP A 122 8.57 4.68 -6.09
C ASP A 122 7.19 4.11 -5.77
N MET A 123 6.67 4.42 -4.59
CA MET A 123 5.28 4.09 -4.23
C MET A 123 4.29 5.05 -4.89
N GLU A 124 4.72 6.27 -5.15
CA GLU A 124 3.95 7.28 -5.88
C GLU A 124 4.14 7.15 -7.39
N GLN A 125 3.13 7.55 -8.14
CA GLN A 125 3.20 7.69 -9.58
C GLN A 125 2.57 9.01 -9.98
N LYS A 126 3.30 9.83 -10.74
CA LYS A 126 2.84 11.15 -11.20
C LYS A 126 3.04 11.22 -12.71
N ASN A 127 1.94 11.14 -13.43
CA ASN A 127 1.93 11.21 -14.87
C ASN A 127 1.36 12.54 -15.36
N VAL A 128 1.96 13.07 -16.40
CA VAL A 128 1.49 14.27 -17.09
C VAL A 128 1.35 13.91 -18.56
N SER A 129 0.17 14.18 -19.13
CA SER A 129 -0.08 13.93 -20.53
C SER A 129 0.81 14.79 -21.44
N SER A 130 1.20 14.25 -22.56
CA SER A 130 1.80 15.04 -23.64
C SER A 130 0.93 15.01 -24.89
N GLY A 131 0.86 16.14 -25.57
CA GLY A 131 0.08 16.29 -26.80
C GLY A 131 -1.43 16.47 -26.55
N THR A 132 -2.21 15.92 -27.47
CA THR A 132 -3.67 16.05 -27.44
C THR A 132 -4.28 14.99 -26.53
N VAL A 133 -5.15 15.41 -25.63
CA VAL A 133 -5.93 14.54 -24.75
C VAL A 133 -7.30 14.32 -25.37
N ARG A 134 -7.69 13.07 -25.53
CA ARG A 134 -9.02 12.67 -25.99
C ARG A 134 -9.79 12.02 -24.85
N VAL A 135 -11.03 12.49 -24.65
CA VAL A 135 -11.94 11.94 -23.64
C VAL A 135 -13.19 11.44 -24.34
N THR A 136 -13.51 10.17 -24.14
CA THR A 136 -14.66 9.51 -24.80
C THR A 136 -15.39 8.59 -23.83
N LEU A 137 -16.68 8.39 -24.05
CA LEU A 137 -17.40 7.29 -23.41
C LEU A 137 -16.95 5.96 -23.97
N ALA A 138 -16.82 4.97 -23.09
CA ALA A 138 -16.36 3.63 -23.42
C ALA A 138 -17.16 2.56 -22.68
N LYS A 139 -17.02 1.32 -23.15
CA LYS A 139 -17.48 0.11 -22.47
C LYS A 139 -16.45 -0.30 -21.41
N GLY A 140 -16.81 -1.27 -20.56
CA GLY A 140 -15.93 -1.76 -19.50
C GLY A 140 -14.65 -2.45 -19.98
N ASP A 141 -14.59 -2.85 -21.23
CA ASP A 141 -13.39 -3.40 -21.90
C ASP A 141 -12.48 -2.31 -22.52
N GLY A 142 -12.80 -1.03 -22.32
CA GLY A 142 -12.06 0.10 -22.89
C GLY A 142 -12.41 0.42 -24.33
N THR A 143 -13.31 -0.33 -24.97
CA THR A 143 -13.75 -0.03 -26.34
C THR A 143 -14.62 1.23 -26.32
N PRO A 144 -14.24 2.32 -27.04
CA PRO A 144 -15.09 3.50 -27.17
C PRO A 144 -16.45 3.14 -27.75
N TYR A 145 -17.50 3.79 -27.28
CA TYR A 145 -18.77 3.72 -27.99
C TYR A 145 -18.63 4.30 -29.40
N GLY A 146 -19.31 3.68 -30.34
CA GLY A 146 -19.42 4.19 -31.73
C GLY A 146 -20.21 5.49 -31.78
N GLU A 147 -20.73 5.79 -32.99
CA GLU A 147 -21.63 6.94 -33.16
C GLU A 147 -22.89 6.75 -32.32
N TYR A 148 -23.28 7.78 -31.60
CA TYR A 148 -24.50 7.84 -30.80
C TYR A 148 -25.18 9.18 -30.98
N THR A 149 -26.50 9.20 -30.85
CA THR A 149 -27.29 10.43 -30.85
C THR A 149 -27.33 10.99 -29.42
N GLU A 150 -27.10 12.28 -29.26
CA GLU A 150 -27.23 12.98 -28.00
C GLU A 150 -28.50 13.84 -27.99
N GLY A 151 -29.26 13.84 -26.91
CA GLY A 151 -30.43 14.71 -26.81
C GLY A 151 -31.38 14.28 -25.69
N ASP A 152 -32.29 15.19 -25.36
CA ASP A 152 -33.36 15.01 -24.38
C ASP A 152 -34.57 14.24 -24.90
N THR A 153 -34.63 14.04 -26.24
CA THR A 153 -35.71 13.35 -26.92
C THR A 153 -35.16 12.13 -27.64
N ALA A 154 -35.82 11.00 -27.48
CA ALA A 154 -35.40 9.75 -28.09
C ALA A 154 -35.47 9.84 -29.62
N PRO A 155 -34.48 9.28 -30.37
CA PRO A 155 -34.53 9.20 -31.82
C PRO A 155 -35.79 8.49 -32.34
N GLU A 156 -36.39 9.04 -33.38
CA GLU A 156 -37.51 8.41 -34.09
C GLU A 156 -37.02 7.26 -34.97
N ASN A 157 -37.79 6.16 -35.04
CA ASN A 157 -37.50 4.98 -35.85
C ASN A 157 -36.06 4.43 -35.67
N PRO A 158 -35.66 4.10 -34.44
CA PRO A 158 -34.33 3.62 -34.16
C PRO A 158 -34.04 2.25 -34.76
N GLU A 159 -32.80 2.03 -35.18
CA GLU A 159 -32.31 0.71 -35.63
C GLU A 159 -31.88 -0.14 -34.43
N ASN A 160 -31.95 -1.47 -34.56
CA ASN A 160 -31.53 -2.36 -33.47
C ASN A 160 -30.04 -2.18 -33.13
N GLY A 161 -29.74 -1.93 -31.86
CA GLY A 161 -28.40 -1.64 -31.37
C GLY A 161 -27.98 -0.17 -31.51
N GLN A 162 -28.86 0.71 -32.00
CA GLN A 162 -28.59 2.15 -32.04
C GLN A 162 -28.37 2.69 -30.64
N LEU A 163 -27.41 3.59 -30.49
CA LEU A 163 -27.03 4.20 -29.24
C LEU A 163 -27.60 5.62 -29.12
N TRP A 164 -28.13 5.93 -27.94
CA TRP A 164 -28.64 7.25 -27.61
C TRP A 164 -28.18 7.64 -26.20
N LEU A 165 -27.54 8.78 -26.10
CA LEU A 165 -27.20 9.41 -24.83
C LEU A 165 -28.36 10.34 -24.43
N ASP A 166 -29.21 9.84 -23.53
CA ASP A 166 -30.36 10.55 -23.00
C ASP A 166 -29.90 11.62 -22.00
N THR A 167 -30.12 12.87 -22.33
CA THR A 167 -29.77 14.04 -21.48
C THR A 167 -30.98 14.69 -20.83
N SER A 168 -32.15 14.04 -20.86
CA SER A 168 -33.40 14.59 -20.31
C SER A 168 -33.46 14.60 -18.78
N GLY A 169 -32.62 13.82 -18.11
CA GLY A 169 -32.50 13.75 -16.64
C GLY A 169 -31.38 14.62 -16.05
N ASP A 170 -31.25 14.59 -14.73
CA ASP A 170 -30.17 15.31 -14.00
C ASP A 170 -28.78 14.80 -14.38
N ALA A 171 -28.67 13.55 -14.78
CA ALA A 171 -27.44 12.95 -15.28
C ALA A 171 -27.71 12.24 -16.63
N PRO A 172 -26.79 12.34 -17.61
CA PRO A 172 -26.91 11.62 -18.87
C PRO A 172 -26.93 10.10 -18.66
N VAL A 173 -27.69 9.39 -19.49
CA VAL A 173 -27.77 7.93 -19.47
C VAL A 173 -27.58 7.38 -20.86
N MET A 174 -26.57 6.52 -21.06
CA MET A 174 -26.42 5.80 -22.31
C MET A 174 -27.50 4.72 -22.44
N LYS A 175 -28.19 4.69 -23.59
CA LYS A 175 -29.23 3.72 -23.88
C LYS A 175 -28.98 3.07 -25.25
N THR A 176 -29.32 1.78 -25.31
CA THR A 176 -29.24 1.00 -26.55
C THR A 176 -30.67 0.60 -26.99
N TRP A 177 -31.04 0.79 -28.26
CA TRP A 177 -32.30 0.32 -28.75
C TRP A 177 -32.34 -1.20 -28.88
N SER A 178 -33.34 -1.81 -28.29
CA SER A 178 -33.62 -3.24 -28.41
C SER A 178 -34.87 -3.44 -29.26
N GLU A 179 -34.73 -3.85 -30.51
CA GLU A 179 -35.85 -4.16 -31.37
C GLU A 179 -36.71 -5.30 -30.84
N ALA A 180 -36.07 -6.30 -30.22
CA ALA A 180 -36.75 -7.45 -29.59
C ALA A 180 -37.67 -7.05 -28.44
N GLN A 181 -37.37 -5.98 -27.73
CA GLN A 181 -38.11 -5.46 -26.58
C GLN A 181 -38.98 -4.25 -26.98
N GLY A 182 -38.69 -3.62 -28.10
CA GLY A 182 -39.38 -2.40 -28.55
C GLY A 182 -39.13 -1.19 -27.65
N LEU A 183 -37.98 -1.13 -26.98
CA LEU A 183 -37.68 -0.05 -26.04
C LEU A 183 -36.18 0.26 -25.96
N TRP A 184 -35.85 1.45 -25.49
CA TRP A 184 -34.52 1.88 -25.12
C TRP A 184 -34.08 1.27 -23.76
N VAL A 185 -33.05 0.45 -23.79
CA VAL A 185 -32.48 -0.21 -22.62
C VAL A 185 -31.30 0.61 -22.12
N ALA A 186 -31.35 1.05 -20.87
CA ALA A 186 -30.25 1.79 -20.26
C ALA A 186 -29.05 0.87 -20.01
N GLU A 187 -27.88 1.34 -20.36
CA GLU A 187 -26.62 0.71 -19.97
C GLU A 187 -26.43 0.89 -18.44
N THR A 188 -26.15 -0.20 -17.76
CA THR A 188 -26.06 -0.20 -16.27
C THR A 188 -24.84 0.56 -15.76
N THR A 189 -23.76 0.60 -16.56
CA THR A 189 -22.51 1.28 -16.19
C THR A 189 -21.83 1.77 -17.44
N THR A 190 -21.45 3.03 -17.44
CA THR A 190 -20.62 3.65 -18.47
C THR A 190 -19.25 3.98 -17.91
N TYR A 191 -18.29 4.06 -18.79
CA TYR A 191 -16.90 4.35 -18.45
C TYR A 191 -16.40 5.53 -19.28
N VAL A 192 -15.45 6.25 -18.72
CA VAL A 192 -14.73 7.33 -19.40
C VAL A 192 -13.33 6.84 -19.71
N LEU A 193 -12.99 6.87 -20.98
CA LEU A 193 -11.66 6.61 -21.49
C LEU A 193 -10.96 7.94 -21.75
N VAL A 194 -9.88 8.18 -21.04
CA VAL A 194 -9.00 9.32 -21.27
C VAL A 194 -7.71 8.82 -21.88
N SER A 195 -7.40 9.28 -23.09
CA SER A 195 -6.24 8.83 -23.87
C SER A 195 -5.31 9.99 -24.19
N ALA A 196 -4.06 9.85 -23.82
CA ALA A 196 -2.96 10.76 -24.16
C ALA A 196 -1.63 10.08 -23.90
N THR A 197 -0.60 10.47 -24.63
CA THR A 197 0.73 9.86 -24.51
C THR A 197 1.26 9.99 -23.09
N GLY A 198 1.65 8.85 -22.50
CA GLY A 198 2.27 8.73 -21.19
C GLY A 198 1.31 8.82 -19.99
N LEU A 199 0.00 9.03 -20.22
CA LEU A 199 -0.96 9.36 -19.17
C LEU A 199 -1.15 8.24 -18.14
N GLY A 200 -1.13 6.98 -18.55
CA GLY A 200 -1.38 5.85 -17.67
C GLY A 200 -0.13 5.01 -17.36
N GLN A 201 1.06 5.52 -17.68
CA GLN A 201 2.29 4.77 -17.47
C GLN A 201 2.51 4.36 -16.01
N GLY A 202 2.79 3.06 -15.78
CA GLY A 202 3.02 2.54 -14.42
C GLY A 202 1.78 2.42 -13.55
N LEU A 203 0.59 2.73 -14.10
CA LEU A 203 -0.70 2.51 -13.48
C LEU A 203 -1.30 1.18 -13.94
N LYS A 204 -2.23 0.65 -13.16
CA LYS A 204 -2.95 -0.61 -13.46
C LYS A 204 -4.40 -0.54 -13.01
N ALA A 205 -5.17 -1.52 -13.42
CA ALA A 205 -6.53 -1.71 -12.91
C ALA A 205 -6.56 -1.73 -11.38
N LEU A 206 -7.59 -1.14 -10.81
CA LEU A 206 -7.85 -0.95 -9.37
C LEU A 206 -6.90 0.02 -8.65
N ASP A 207 -5.99 0.69 -9.34
CA ASP A 207 -5.26 1.81 -8.73
C ASP A 207 -6.22 2.96 -8.43
N GLY A 208 -6.09 3.52 -7.22
CA GLY A 208 -6.75 4.76 -6.84
C GLY A 208 -5.88 5.93 -7.26
N VAL A 209 -6.43 6.84 -8.04
CA VAL A 209 -5.70 7.99 -8.60
C VAL A 209 -6.49 9.28 -8.43
N THR A 210 -5.78 10.40 -8.44
CA THR A 210 -6.36 11.74 -8.60
C THR A 210 -6.13 12.19 -10.04
N VAL A 211 -7.20 12.56 -10.73
CA VAL A 211 -7.17 13.13 -12.08
C VAL A 211 -7.40 14.63 -11.99
N SER A 212 -6.63 15.43 -12.72
CA SER A 212 -6.76 16.88 -12.78
C SER A 212 -6.38 17.43 -14.16
N GLY A 213 -6.92 18.63 -14.48
CA GLY A 213 -6.64 19.30 -15.75
C GLY A 213 -7.56 18.91 -16.90
N LEU A 214 -8.61 18.13 -16.65
CA LEU A 214 -9.66 17.91 -17.64
C LEU A 214 -10.58 19.13 -17.73
N GLU A 215 -10.96 19.51 -18.95
CA GLU A 215 -11.92 20.61 -19.21
C GLU A 215 -13.29 20.30 -18.63
N GLU A 216 -13.70 19.03 -18.68
CA GLU A 216 -14.91 18.56 -18.00
C GLU A 216 -14.67 18.46 -16.50
N ALA A 217 -15.13 19.44 -15.76
CA ALA A 217 -14.87 19.60 -14.33
C ALA A 217 -15.30 18.37 -13.52
N GLY A 218 -16.39 17.72 -13.89
CA GLY A 218 -16.93 16.54 -13.21
C GLY A 218 -16.06 15.28 -13.31
N LEU A 219 -15.08 15.28 -14.20
CA LEU A 219 -14.13 14.18 -14.36
C LEU A 219 -12.81 14.40 -13.60
N ASN A 220 -12.59 15.60 -13.04
CA ASN A 220 -11.47 15.86 -12.15
C ASN A 220 -11.81 15.36 -10.74
N GLY A 221 -10.82 14.80 -10.05
CA GLY A 221 -10.98 14.27 -8.70
C GLY A 221 -10.42 12.86 -8.54
N ASP A 222 -10.94 12.16 -7.56
CA ASP A 222 -10.43 10.85 -7.15
C ASP A 222 -11.23 9.72 -7.80
N TRP A 223 -10.50 8.84 -8.48
CA TRP A 223 -11.06 7.72 -9.21
C TRP A 223 -10.37 6.40 -8.90
N ILE A 224 -11.11 5.32 -9.00
CA ILE A 224 -10.54 3.96 -9.05
C ILE A 224 -10.55 3.54 -10.51
N LEU A 225 -9.37 3.22 -11.03
CA LEU A 225 -9.22 2.80 -12.42
C LEU A 225 -9.85 1.42 -12.65
N THR A 226 -10.65 1.32 -13.69
CA THR A 226 -11.15 0.03 -14.19
C THR A 226 -10.06 -0.67 -14.99
N ASP A 227 -9.29 0.11 -15.78
CA ASP A 227 -8.14 -0.35 -16.53
C ASP A 227 -7.19 0.81 -16.81
N ALA A 228 -5.92 0.51 -17.11
CA ALA A 228 -4.93 1.49 -17.53
C ALA A 228 -3.87 0.85 -18.42
N GLY A 229 -3.45 1.58 -19.42
CA GLY A 229 -2.31 1.24 -20.26
C GLY A 229 -1.35 2.44 -20.36
N PRO A 230 -0.22 2.31 -21.06
CA PRO A 230 0.78 3.39 -21.10
C PRO A 230 0.23 4.76 -21.47
N ASP A 231 -0.76 4.78 -22.37
CA ASP A 231 -1.28 6.00 -22.99
C ASP A 231 -2.77 6.24 -22.71
N TYR A 232 -3.35 5.53 -21.73
CA TYR A 232 -4.76 5.72 -21.36
C TYR A 232 -5.04 5.31 -19.92
N ILE A 233 -6.15 5.86 -19.42
CA ILE A 233 -6.82 5.44 -18.21
C ILE A 233 -8.31 5.25 -18.49
N LEU A 234 -8.93 4.28 -17.82
CA LEU A 234 -10.36 3.96 -17.89
C LEU A 234 -10.94 3.95 -16.47
N PHE A 235 -12.00 4.68 -16.24
CA PHE A 235 -12.71 4.69 -14.97
C PHE A 235 -14.22 4.82 -15.14
N THR A 236 -14.98 4.43 -14.16
CA THR A 236 -16.45 4.55 -14.19
C THR A 236 -16.85 6.02 -14.18
N GLY A 237 -17.69 6.42 -15.12
CA GLY A 237 -18.16 7.79 -15.22
C GLY A 237 -19.08 7.99 -16.40
N ILE A 238 -19.60 9.21 -16.52
CA ILE A 238 -20.44 9.64 -17.62
C ILE A 238 -19.88 10.94 -18.21
N LEU A 239 -20.04 11.09 -19.51
CA LEU A 239 -19.61 12.25 -20.26
C LEU A 239 -20.74 12.64 -21.20
N GLN A 240 -21.15 13.89 -21.22
CA GLN A 240 -22.20 14.35 -22.12
C GLN A 240 -21.76 14.25 -23.59
N LYS A 241 -20.54 14.71 -23.88
CA LYS A 241 -20.00 14.75 -25.24
C LYS A 241 -18.53 14.39 -25.25
N ALA A 242 -18.13 13.55 -26.22
CA ALA A 242 -16.72 13.30 -26.45
C ALA A 242 -15.97 14.62 -26.72
N LEU A 243 -14.86 14.81 -26.09
CA LEU A 243 -14.06 16.03 -26.19
C LEU A 243 -12.61 15.72 -26.52
N THR A 244 -11.96 16.71 -27.11
CA THR A 244 -10.54 16.69 -27.40
C THR A 244 -9.98 18.02 -26.91
N GLN A 245 -9.04 17.97 -26.01
CA GLN A 245 -8.44 19.17 -25.43
C GLN A 245 -6.93 19.21 -25.67
N ALA A 246 -6.40 20.42 -25.74
CA ALA A 246 -4.98 20.71 -25.65
C ALA A 246 -4.69 21.16 -24.22
N GLY A 247 -3.64 20.64 -23.63
CA GLY A 247 -3.28 21.02 -22.27
C GLY A 247 -2.83 19.79 -21.46
N GLU A 248 -2.24 20.07 -20.33
CA GLU A 248 -1.75 19.03 -19.45
C GLU A 248 -2.87 18.43 -18.61
N VAL A 249 -3.05 17.13 -18.70
CA VAL A 249 -3.84 16.34 -17.77
C VAL A 249 -2.88 15.57 -16.88
N ARG A 250 -3.14 15.57 -15.60
CA ARG A 250 -2.31 14.90 -14.59
C ARG A 250 -3.10 13.76 -13.97
N VAL A 251 -2.41 12.64 -13.80
CA VAL A 251 -2.93 11.46 -13.13
C VAL A 251 -1.91 11.05 -12.08
N GLU A 252 -2.30 11.11 -10.83
CA GLU A 252 -1.40 10.90 -9.71
C GLU A 252 -1.92 9.79 -8.79
N ARG A 253 -1.07 8.80 -8.51
CA ARG A 253 -1.23 7.87 -7.40
C ARG A 253 -0.31 8.33 -6.29
N THR A 254 -0.89 8.80 -5.19
CA THR A 254 -0.16 9.38 -4.07
C THR A 254 -0.12 8.44 -2.87
N CYS A 255 0.93 8.57 -2.08
CA CYS A 255 1.07 7.94 -0.77
C CYS A 255 0.96 9.04 0.30
N PRO A 256 0.13 8.87 1.34
CA PRO A 256 0.01 9.86 2.40
C PRO A 256 1.34 10.17 3.09
N GLU A 257 1.45 11.37 3.63
CA GLU A 257 2.54 11.72 4.56
C GLU A 257 2.22 11.13 5.93
N MET A 258 3.13 10.33 6.46
CA MET A 258 2.89 9.58 7.70
C MET A 258 4.12 9.62 8.60
N ASP A 259 3.91 9.89 9.89
CA ASP A 259 4.97 9.89 10.90
C ASP A 259 5.29 8.47 11.39
N PHE A 260 4.28 7.61 11.42
CA PHE A 260 4.39 6.22 11.87
C PHE A 260 3.74 5.29 10.88
N VAL A 261 4.42 4.22 10.54
CA VAL A 261 3.90 3.19 9.64
C VAL A 261 4.20 1.80 10.20
N VAL A 262 3.20 0.92 10.18
CA VAL A 262 3.33 -0.47 10.59
C VAL A 262 2.60 -1.38 9.59
N GLU A 263 3.02 -2.64 9.54
CA GLU A 263 2.27 -3.69 8.82
C GLU A 263 1.34 -4.40 9.79
N LYS A 264 0.10 -4.61 9.35
CA LYS A 264 -0.87 -5.47 10.05
C LYS A 264 -1.86 -6.07 9.06
N ASP A 265 -2.00 -7.39 9.11
CA ASP A 265 -2.95 -8.16 8.29
C ASP A 265 -2.76 -7.90 6.78
N ASN A 266 -1.50 -7.93 6.31
CA ASN A 266 -1.09 -7.69 4.93
C ASN A 266 -1.54 -6.30 4.38
N ARG A 267 -1.54 -5.30 5.25
CA ARG A 267 -1.75 -3.89 4.95
C ARG A 267 -0.73 -3.03 5.66
N LEU A 268 -0.34 -1.95 5.02
CA LEU A 268 0.35 -0.86 5.71
C LEU A 268 -0.68 0.05 6.36
N TRP A 269 -0.46 0.34 7.62
CA TRP A 269 -1.22 1.30 8.42
C TRP A 269 -0.29 2.42 8.82
N GLY A 270 -0.75 3.64 8.73
CA GLY A 270 0.03 4.78 9.17
C GLY A 270 -0.83 5.90 9.72
N CYS A 271 -0.21 6.83 10.41
CA CYS A 271 -0.89 8.02 10.91
C CYS A 271 -0.05 9.26 10.66
N SER A 272 -0.75 10.37 10.44
CA SER A 272 -0.20 11.70 10.27
C SER A 272 -0.57 12.56 11.46
N SER A 273 0.43 13.11 12.13
CA SER A 273 0.21 14.09 13.21
C SER A 273 -0.16 15.47 12.67
N ALA A 274 0.18 15.76 11.41
CA ALA A 274 -0.17 17.02 10.75
C ALA A 274 -1.65 17.04 10.35
N ASP A 275 -2.15 15.93 9.80
CA ASP A 275 -3.54 15.83 9.33
C ASP A 275 -4.48 15.28 10.39
N HIS A 276 -3.95 14.69 11.47
CA HIS A 276 -4.69 13.97 12.52
C HIS A 276 -5.50 12.79 11.97
N GLU A 277 -4.98 12.12 10.93
CA GLU A 277 -5.64 11.03 10.22
C GLU A 277 -4.88 9.71 10.34
N ILE A 278 -5.63 8.61 10.21
CA ILE A 278 -5.10 7.26 10.12
C ILE A 278 -5.38 6.75 8.71
N TYR A 279 -4.34 6.28 8.06
CA TYR A 279 -4.38 5.75 6.70
C TYR A 279 -4.18 4.24 6.67
N CYS A 280 -4.75 3.61 5.66
CA CYS A 280 -4.58 2.19 5.41
C CYS A 280 -4.47 1.92 3.91
N CYS A 281 -3.46 1.20 3.47
CA CYS A 281 -3.37 0.78 2.08
C CYS A 281 -4.37 -0.34 1.75
N LYS A 282 -4.60 -0.63 0.48
CA LYS A 282 -5.36 -1.82 0.06
C LYS A 282 -4.63 -3.11 0.45
N LEU A 283 -5.42 -4.18 0.62
CA LEU A 283 -4.90 -5.49 1.00
C LEU A 283 -3.89 -6.00 -0.04
N GLY A 284 -2.66 -6.26 0.40
CA GLY A 284 -1.59 -6.74 -0.46
C GLY A 284 -0.97 -5.70 -1.40
N GLU A 285 -1.48 -4.45 -1.42
CA GLU A 285 -1.06 -3.40 -2.36
C GLU A 285 -0.53 -2.16 -1.61
N PRO A 286 0.74 -2.15 -1.21
CA PRO A 286 1.32 -1.07 -0.40
C PRO A 286 1.38 0.28 -1.11
N THR A 287 1.25 0.31 -2.44
CA THR A 287 1.24 1.53 -3.24
C THR A 287 -0.14 2.16 -3.40
N ASN A 288 -1.21 1.49 -2.96
CA ASN A 288 -2.59 1.93 -3.20
C ASN A 288 -3.27 2.32 -1.87
N TRP A 289 -3.49 3.61 -1.67
CA TRP A 289 -4.00 4.22 -0.44
C TRP A 289 -5.41 4.79 -0.57
N ARG A 290 -6.15 4.41 -1.63
CA ARG A 290 -7.52 4.88 -1.92
C ARG A 290 -8.49 3.72 -2.11
#